data_b835e875354f41d7f2a81ad8beca23a2
#
_entry.id   b835e875354f41d7f2a81ad8beca23a2
#
_cell.length_a   1.000
_cell.length_b   1.000
_cell.length_c   1.000
_cell.angle_alpha   90.00
_cell.angle_beta   90.00
_cell.angle_gamma   90.00
#
_symmetry.space_group_name_H-M   'P 1'
#
loop_
_entity.id
_entity.type
_entity.pdbx_description
1 polymer ?
#
loop_
_entity_poly.entity_id
_entity_poly.type
_entity_poly.pdbx_seq_one_letter_code
_entity_poly.pdbx_strand_id
1 'polypeptide(L)'
;MASYFNQNTLIYLNGHFVKAVDAKMDFYSQSLHYGYSVFEGIRSYKTVDGSTKIFKPVEHYNRLEQSATTINMPYHWKTEELIQITDELLAKNQLGDAYIRPVVYAPANMTFSVNNESFLVIQAWEMAPFLGEKLLRVRTSSFQRPNPGAFHLQAKAAGHYVNSILASQEAKAKGFDEALLLDMQGNVAEAPGANIFIEKNGKLFTPPAGHILPGITR
;
A
#
# COMPACT_ATOMS: atom_id res chain seq x y z
N MET A 1 -8.37 -10.66 -16.81
CA MET A 1 -7.62 -10.31 -15.59
C MET A 1 -6.45 -9.43 -15.99
N ALA A 2 -6.16 -8.39 -15.24
CA ALA A 2 -4.94 -7.61 -15.47
C ALA A 2 -3.73 -8.50 -15.20
N SER A 3 -2.78 -8.55 -16.14
CA SER A 3 -1.50 -9.24 -15.93
C SER A 3 -0.54 -8.22 -15.29
N TYR A 4 -0.09 -8.47 -14.07
CA TYR A 4 0.86 -7.60 -13.37
C TYR A 4 2.32 -7.85 -13.80
N PHE A 5 2.60 -8.97 -14.48
CA PHE A 5 3.93 -9.34 -14.95
C PHE A 5 3.87 -10.28 -16.15
N ASN A 6 4.99 -10.40 -16.85
CA ASN A 6 5.23 -11.34 -17.94
C ASN A 6 6.54 -12.11 -17.69
N GLN A 7 6.97 -12.95 -18.64
CA GLN A 7 8.18 -13.79 -18.54
C GLN A 7 9.48 -13.00 -18.35
N ASN A 8 9.49 -11.71 -18.68
CA ASN A 8 10.68 -10.86 -18.61
C ASN A 8 10.65 -9.87 -17.44
N THR A 9 9.51 -9.74 -16.76
CA THR A 9 9.35 -8.80 -15.65
C THR A 9 10.30 -9.15 -14.51
N LEU A 10 11.08 -8.17 -14.08
CA LEU A 10 11.94 -8.26 -12.92
C LEU A 10 11.26 -7.69 -11.69
N ILE A 11 11.53 -8.29 -10.54
CA ILE A 11 11.24 -7.77 -9.21
C ILE A 11 12.54 -7.75 -8.40
N TYR A 12 12.61 -6.89 -7.38
CA TYR A 12 13.66 -6.98 -6.37
C TYR A 12 13.18 -7.87 -5.22
N LEU A 13 13.95 -8.89 -4.87
CA LEU A 13 13.62 -9.85 -3.83
C LEU A 13 14.86 -10.11 -2.97
N ASN A 14 14.85 -9.67 -1.72
CA ASN A 14 15.86 -9.97 -0.71
C ASN A 14 17.32 -9.79 -1.20
N GLY A 15 17.64 -8.62 -1.76
CA GLY A 15 18.99 -8.29 -2.21
C GLY A 15 19.26 -8.53 -3.70
N HIS A 16 18.33 -9.14 -4.45
CA HIS A 16 18.57 -9.53 -5.84
C HIS A 16 17.44 -9.14 -6.78
N PHE A 17 17.76 -8.78 -8.02
CA PHE A 17 16.79 -8.70 -9.10
C PHE A 17 16.56 -10.10 -9.68
N VAL A 18 15.33 -10.56 -9.60
CA VAL A 18 14.92 -11.89 -10.10
C VAL A 18 13.72 -11.74 -11.04
N LYS A 19 13.52 -12.71 -11.92
CA LYS A 19 12.29 -12.75 -12.73
C LYS A 19 11.09 -13.01 -11.83
N ALA A 20 10.01 -12.28 -12.04
CA ALA A 20 8.79 -12.44 -11.26
C ALA A 20 8.21 -13.86 -11.32
N VAL A 21 8.39 -14.55 -12.46
CA VAL A 21 7.95 -15.94 -12.67
C VAL A 21 8.76 -16.96 -11.83
N ASP A 22 9.96 -16.62 -11.42
CA ASP A 22 10.85 -17.49 -10.64
C ASP A 22 10.82 -17.18 -9.14
N ALA A 23 10.12 -16.10 -8.74
CA ALA A 23 10.03 -15.69 -7.35
C ALA A 23 9.26 -16.72 -6.52
N LYS A 24 9.79 -17.02 -5.34
CA LYS A 24 9.18 -17.97 -4.41
C LYS A 24 8.99 -17.34 -3.04
N MET A 25 7.93 -17.75 -2.37
CA MET A 25 7.63 -17.40 -0.99
C MET A 25 7.33 -18.67 -0.21
N ASP A 26 7.74 -18.70 1.05
CA ASP A 26 7.39 -19.81 1.94
C ASP A 26 5.90 -19.77 2.30
N PHE A 27 5.18 -20.87 2.09
CA PHE A 27 3.76 -20.96 2.42
C PHE A 27 3.49 -20.97 3.93
N TYR A 28 4.47 -21.21 4.77
CA TYR A 28 4.36 -21.11 6.23
C TYR A 28 4.67 -19.70 6.77
N SER A 29 4.81 -18.71 5.91
CA SER A 29 5.02 -17.31 6.30
C SER A 29 3.85 -16.76 7.12
N GLN A 30 4.15 -16.09 8.24
CA GLN A 30 3.15 -15.34 9.01
C GLN A 30 2.42 -14.30 8.17
N SER A 31 3.07 -13.74 7.16
CA SER A 31 2.45 -12.77 6.27
C SER A 31 1.30 -13.37 5.48
N LEU A 32 1.45 -14.61 5.02
CA LEU A 32 0.39 -15.30 4.27
C LEU A 32 -0.78 -15.71 5.18
N HIS A 33 -0.48 -16.26 6.35
CA HIS A 33 -1.52 -16.79 7.24
C HIS A 33 -2.22 -15.74 8.09
N TYR A 34 -1.47 -14.72 8.54
CA TYR A 34 -1.97 -13.76 9.54
C TYR A 34 -1.97 -12.31 9.03
N GLY A 35 -1.56 -12.06 7.78
CA GLY A 35 -1.46 -10.70 7.22
C GLY A 35 -0.37 -9.86 7.90
N TYR A 36 0.61 -10.49 8.58
CA TYR A 36 1.70 -9.82 9.27
C TYR A 36 2.78 -9.37 8.28
N SER A 37 2.48 -8.27 7.59
CA SER A 37 3.36 -7.58 6.64
C SER A 37 2.98 -6.12 6.54
N VAL A 38 3.91 -5.28 6.08
CA VAL A 38 3.66 -3.87 5.75
C VAL A 38 4.01 -3.59 4.31
N PHE A 39 3.36 -2.61 3.71
CA PHE A 39 3.60 -2.30 2.30
C PHE A 39 3.45 -0.82 2.00
N GLU A 40 3.95 -0.41 0.84
CA GLU A 40 3.69 0.91 0.29
C GLU A 40 3.01 0.84 -1.08
N GLY A 41 2.43 1.97 -1.46
CA GLY A 41 1.89 2.20 -2.78
C GLY A 41 2.43 3.52 -3.30
N ILE A 42 3.45 3.45 -4.15
CA ILE A 42 4.19 4.60 -4.65
C ILE A 42 3.89 4.74 -6.13
N ARG A 43 3.85 5.98 -6.64
CA ARG A 43 3.70 6.24 -8.07
C ARG A 43 5.01 6.77 -8.64
N SER A 44 5.34 6.32 -9.85
CA SER A 44 6.26 7.03 -10.73
C SER A 44 5.49 7.67 -11.88
N TYR A 45 6.07 8.73 -12.42
CA TYR A 45 5.50 9.50 -13.53
C TYR A 45 6.58 9.81 -14.54
N LYS A 46 6.23 9.66 -15.81
CA LYS A 46 7.04 10.16 -16.91
C LYS A 46 6.90 11.69 -17.00
N THR A 47 8.01 12.39 -16.90
CA THR A 47 8.05 13.84 -16.92
C THR A 47 8.12 14.37 -18.37
N VAL A 48 7.89 15.67 -18.56
CA VAL A 48 7.88 16.31 -19.88
C VAL A 48 9.23 16.25 -20.61
N ASP A 49 10.34 16.10 -19.87
CA ASP A 49 11.68 15.90 -20.42
C ASP A 49 11.98 14.42 -20.75
N GLY A 50 11.01 13.53 -20.56
CA GLY A 50 11.13 12.11 -20.84
C GLY A 50 11.76 11.28 -19.72
N SER A 51 12.22 11.89 -18.63
CA SER A 51 12.71 11.16 -17.46
C SER A 51 11.56 10.55 -16.66
N THR A 52 11.86 9.53 -15.84
CA THR A 52 10.91 8.99 -14.86
C THR A 52 11.23 9.53 -13.48
N LYS A 53 10.22 9.98 -12.73
CA LYS A 53 10.36 10.45 -11.35
C LYS A 53 9.42 9.69 -10.41
N ILE A 54 9.95 9.25 -9.28
CA ILE A 54 9.18 8.63 -8.21
C ILE A 54 8.59 9.76 -7.35
N PHE A 55 7.29 9.69 -7.08
CA PHE A 55 6.61 10.70 -6.27
C PHE A 55 6.86 10.46 -4.79
N LYS A 56 7.45 11.45 -4.11
CA LYS A 56 7.71 11.43 -2.65
C LYS A 56 8.34 10.13 -2.13
N PRO A 57 9.41 9.62 -2.75
CA PRO A 57 9.97 8.31 -2.38
C PRO A 57 10.49 8.29 -0.94
N VAL A 58 11.08 9.38 -0.45
CA VAL A 58 11.60 9.48 0.92
C VAL A 58 10.49 9.30 1.94
N GLU A 59 9.38 10.02 1.79
CA GLU A 59 8.24 9.94 2.71
C GLU A 59 7.60 8.55 2.69
N HIS A 60 7.54 7.91 1.52
CA HIS A 60 6.99 6.57 1.38
C HIS A 60 7.86 5.52 2.07
N TYR A 61 9.17 5.53 1.86
CA TYR A 61 10.06 4.56 2.48
C TYR A 61 10.21 4.78 3.99
N ASN A 62 10.22 6.03 4.44
CA ASN A 62 10.17 6.35 5.88
C ASN A 62 8.87 5.84 6.52
N ARG A 63 7.71 5.93 5.83
CA ARG A 63 6.47 5.36 6.33
C ARG A 63 6.47 3.82 6.29
N LEU A 64 7.14 3.20 5.33
CA LEU A 64 7.33 1.74 5.31
C LEU A 64 8.09 1.27 6.55
N GLU A 65 9.20 1.94 6.89
CA GLU A 65 9.97 1.69 8.11
C GLU A 65 9.13 1.92 9.37
N GLN A 66 8.44 3.07 9.45
CA GLN A 66 7.57 3.38 10.58
C GLN A 66 6.45 2.34 10.73
N SER A 67 5.86 1.89 9.64
CA SER A 67 4.83 0.85 9.66
C SER A 67 5.35 -0.48 10.18
N ALA A 68 6.55 -0.90 9.74
CA ALA A 68 7.21 -2.12 10.21
C ALA A 68 7.52 -2.02 11.71
N THR A 69 8.15 -0.94 12.14
CA THR A 69 8.49 -0.69 13.55
C THR A 69 7.24 -0.66 14.44
N THR A 70 6.16 -0.03 13.96
CA THR A 70 4.90 0.08 14.72
C THR A 70 4.26 -1.28 15.02
N ILE A 71 4.45 -2.27 14.14
CA ILE A 71 3.95 -3.64 14.38
C ILE A 71 5.03 -4.59 14.87
N ASN A 72 6.15 -4.08 15.38
CA ASN A 72 7.30 -4.87 15.87
C ASN A 72 7.91 -5.82 14.82
N MET A 73 7.90 -5.44 13.55
CA MET A 73 8.55 -6.18 12.47
C MET A 73 9.98 -5.65 12.29
N PRO A 74 11.02 -6.50 12.27
CA PRO A 74 12.39 -6.09 11.98
C PRO A 74 12.48 -5.32 10.67
N TYR A 75 13.31 -4.26 10.63
CA TYR A 75 13.54 -3.45 9.45
C TYR A 75 15.02 -3.06 9.37
N HIS A 76 15.66 -3.29 8.23
CA HIS A 76 17.12 -3.16 8.10
C HIS A 76 17.58 -2.31 6.90
N TRP A 77 16.65 -1.85 6.07
CA TRP A 77 16.96 -1.16 4.80
C TRP A 77 17.04 0.34 5.00
N LYS A 78 17.97 0.98 4.31
CA LYS A 78 18.06 2.44 4.29
C LYS A 78 17.17 3.03 3.19
N THR A 79 16.52 4.15 3.49
CA THR A 79 15.61 4.82 2.55
C THR A 79 16.32 5.15 1.23
N GLU A 80 17.54 5.66 1.27
CA GLU A 80 18.31 6.04 0.08
C GLU A 80 18.64 4.83 -0.80
N GLU A 81 18.98 3.70 -0.18
CA GLU A 81 19.23 2.44 -0.89
C GLU A 81 17.97 1.94 -1.60
N LEU A 82 16.82 1.98 -0.92
CA LEU A 82 15.55 1.54 -1.50
C LEU A 82 15.10 2.43 -2.67
N ILE A 83 15.39 3.72 -2.61
CA ILE A 83 15.12 4.64 -3.73
C ILE A 83 15.97 4.24 -4.94
N GLN A 84 17.27 4.02 -4.77
CA GLN A 84 18.18 3.60 -5.85
C GLN A 84 17.75 2.27 -6.46
N ILE A 85 17.43 1.27 -5.63
CA ILE A 85 16.91 -0.03 -6.07
C ILE A 85 15.62 0.14 -6.89
N THR A 86 14.74 1.04 -6.46
CA THR A 86 13.47 1.28 -7.14
C THR A 86 13.68 1.97 -8.50
N ASP A 87 14.56 2.97 -8.58
CA ASP A 87 14.93 3.59 -9.85
C ASP A 87 15.54 2.56 -10.82
N GLU A 88 16.42 1.70 -10.33
CA GLU A 88 17.00 0.62 -11.12
C GLU A 88 15.94 -0.40 -11.58
N LEU A 89 15.00 -0.76 -10.71
CA LEU A 89 13.88 -1.66 -11.03
C LEU A 89 13.01 -1.10 -12.15
N LEU A 90 12.66 0.20 -12.07
CA LEU A 90 11.89 0.89 -13.10
C LEU A 90 12.63 0.90 -14.44
N ALA A 91 13.93 1.23 -14.43
CA ALA A 91 14.76 1.24 -15.63
C ALA A 91 14.87 -0.15 -16.28
N LYS A 92 15.15 -1.21 -15.49
CA LYS A 92 15.25 -2.59 -15.97
C LYS A 92 13.95 -3.10 -16.59
N ASN A 93 12.79 -2.68 -16.07
CA ASN A 93 11.48 -3.04 -16.61
C ASN A 93 10.96 -2.03 -17.66
N GLN A 94 11.70 -0.97 -17.97
CA GLN A 94 11.32 0.09 -18.93
C GLN A 94 9.99 0.78 -18.55
N LEU A 95 9.75 0.97 -17.25
CA LEU A 95 8.54 1.55 -16.71
C LEU A 95 8.69 3.07 -16.50
N GLY A 96 7.68 3.83 -16.93
CA GLY A 96 7.55 5.27 -16.68
C GLY A 96 6.41 5.58 -15.70
N ASP A 97 5.17 5.58 -16.21
CA ASP A 97 3.97 5.73 -15.38
C ASP A 97 3.65 4.39 -14.71
N ALA A 98 4.11 4.22 -13.50
CA ALA A 98 3.99 2.93 -12.83
C ALA A 98 3.47 3.04 -11.39
N TYR A 99 2.97 1.92 -10.91
CA TYR A 99 2.71 1.68 -9.51
C TYR A 99 3.81 0.78 -8.95
N ILE A 100 4.38 1.19 -7.84
CA ILE A 100 5.47 0.51 -7.16
C ILE A 100 4.95 -0.01 -5.82
N ARG A 101 5.18 -1.29 -5.55
CA ARG A 101 4.71 -2.01 -4.37
C ARG A 101 5.88 -2.63 -3.60
N PRO A 102 6.53 -1.88 -2.70
CA PRO A 102 7.40 -2.48 -1.70
C PRO A 102 6.55 -3.20 -0.66
N VAL A 103 6.99 -4.38 -0.25
CA VAL A 103 6.38 -5.16 0.84
C VAL A 103 7.49 -5.70 1.72
N VAL A 104 7.42 -5.40 3.02
CA VAL A 104 8.21 -6.07 4.05
C VAL A 104 7.35 -7.17 4.64
N TYR A 105 7.85 -8.41 4.62
CA TYR A 105 7.08 -9.58 5.02
C TYR A 105 7.86 -10.49 5.96
N ALA A 106 7.13 -11.26 6.76
CA ALA A 106 7.68 -12.16 7.76
C ALA A 106 8.09 -13.51 7.15
N PRO A 107 9.13 -14.16 7.70
CA PRO A 107 9.54 -15.52 7.32
C PRO A 107 8.50 -16.57 7.73
N ALA A 108 8.84 -17.84 7.52
CA ALA A 108 8.08 -18.99 8.01
C ALA A 108 8.01 -18.97 9.54
N ASN A 109 6.81 -18.85 10.08
CA ASN A 109 6.53 -18.90 11.51
C ASN A 109 5.02 -19.10 11.71
N MET A 110 4.62 -20.26 12.16
CA MET A 110 3.21 -20.59 12.40
C MET A 110 2.77 -20.28 13.83
N THR A 111 3.59 -19.56 14.60
CA THR A 111 3.28 -19.09 15.95
C THR A 111 3.02 -17.59 15.98
N PHE A 112 2.70 -17.02 17.14
CA PHE A 112 2.59 -15.56 17.34
C PHE A 112 3.85 -14.97 18.00
N SER A 113 4.94 -15.70 18.01
CA SER A 113 6.23 -15.20 18.52
C SER A 113 6.85 -14.19 17.55
N VAL A 114 7.71 -13.35 18.10
CA VAL A 114 8.47 -12.35 17.33
C VAL A 114 9.47 -13.06 16.41
N ASN A 115 9.59 -12.57 15.19
CA ASN A 115 10.65 -12.93 14.26
C ASN A 115 11.87 -12.03 14.48
N ASN A 116 13.06 -12.59 14.29
CA ASN A 116 14.33 -11.83 14.35
C ASN A 116 14.74 -11.27 12.99
N GLU A 117 14.03 -11.62 11.94
CA GLU A 117 14.29 -11.20 10.56
C GLU A 117 13.01 -10.88 9.81
N SER A 118 13.15 -10.17 8.72
CA SER A 118 12.10 -9.89 7.75
C SER A 118 12.69 -9.87 6.35
N PHE A 119 11.84 -9.98 5.36
CA PHE A 119 12.18 -10.03 3.95
C PHE A 119 11.56 -8.85 3.21
N LEU A 120 12.17 -8.46 2.09
CA LEU A 120 11.68 -7.37 1.26
C LEU A 120 11.48 -7.83 -0.18
N VAL A 121 10.33 -7.48 -0.75
CA VAL A 121 10.08 -7.53 -2.19
C VAL A 121 9.65 -6.15 -2.68
N ILE A 122 10.18 -5.72 -3.83
CA ILE A 122 9.69 -4.51 -4.54
C ILE A 122 9.24 -4.95 -5.92
N GLN A 123 7.98 -4.69 -6.22
CA GLN A 123 7.33 -4.96 -7.50
C GLN A 123 6.93 -3.64 -8.15
N ALA A 124 6.89 -3.59 -9.49
CA ALA A 124 6.38 -2.45 -10.22
C ALA A 124 5.65 -2.90 -11.49
N TRP A 125 4.58 -2.18 -11.86
CA TRP A 125 3.80 -2.43 -13.07
C TRP A 125 3.16 -1.15 -13.60
N GLU A 126 2.88 -1.09 -14.88
CA GLU A 126 2.11 0.02 -15.45
C GLU A 126 0.73 0.10 -14.82
N MET A 127 0.32 1.31 -14.46
CA MET A 127 -0.98 1.53 -13.85
C MET A 127 -1.55 2.90 -14.20
N ALA A 128 -2.73 2.93 -14.78
CA ALA A 128 -3.55 4.12 -14.94
C ALA A 128 -3.93 4.73 -13.55
N PRO A 129 -4.52 5.94 -13.50
CA PRO A 129 -5.04 6.50 -12.25
C PRO A 129 -5.94 5.51 -11.51
N PHE A 130 -5.68 5.30 -10.21
CA PHE A 130 -6.29 4.21 -9.40
C PHE A 130 -7.82 4.22 -9.41
N LEU A 131 -8.42 5.40 -9.28
CA LEU A 131 -9.89 5.56 -9.30
C LEU A 131 -10.41 6.06 -10.66
N GLY A 132 -9.54 6.16 -11.68
CA GLY A 132 -9.87 6.75 -12.97
C GLY A 132 -10.05 8.28 -12.90
N GLU A 133 -10.62 8.85 -13.96
CA GLU A 133 -10.78 10.32 -14.11
C GLU A 133 -12.25 10.77 -14.00
N LYS A 134 -13.19 9.82 -13.92
CA LYS A 134 -14.62 10.12 -13.80
C LYS A 134 -15.03 10.42 -12.36
N LEU A 135 -16.15 11.14 -12.21
CA LEU A 135 -16.81 11.27 -10.93
C LEU A 135 -17.27 9.90 -10.40
N LEU A 136 -17.01 9.64 -9.13
CA LEU A 136 -17.34 8.38 -8.49
C LEU A 136 -18.66 8.49 -7.72
N ARG A 137 -19.49 7.46 -7.81
CA ARG A 137 -20.63 7.28 -6.91
C ARG A 137 -20.15 6.56 -5.66
N VAL A 138 -20.17 7.26 -4.54
CA VAL A 138 -19.65 6.76 -3.27
C VAL A 138 -20.81 6.35 -2.36
N ARG A 139 -20.67 5.24 -1.66
CA ARG A 139 -21.62 4.74 -0.67
C ARG A 139 -20.95 4.62 0.69
N THR A 140 -21.63 5.11 1.73
CA THR A 140 -21.24 4.79 3.12
C THR A 140 -21.43 3.29 3.34
N SER A 141 -20.33 2.62 3.72
CA SER A 141 -20.31 1.19 4.02
C SER A 141 -20.95 0.89 5.37
N SER A 142 -21.44 -0.34 5.54
CA SER A 142 -21.80 -0.88 6.85
C SER A 142 -20.59 -1.26 7.70
N PHE A 143 -19.42 -1.46 7.06
CA PHE A 143 -18.15 -1.66 7.76
C PHE A 143 -17.58 -0.30 8.19
N GLN A 144 -17.04 -0.27 9.41
CA GLN A 144 -16.33 0.89 9.96
C GLN A 144 -14.82 0.68 9.91
N ARG A 145 -14.03 1.75 10.04
CA ARG A 145 -12.60 1.61 10.28
C ARG A 145 -12.37 0.86 11.59
N PRO A 146 -11.35 -0.01 11.67
CA PRO A 146 -11.08 -0.76 12.90
C PRO A 146 -10.87 0.16 14.09
N ASN A 147 -11.14 -0.36 15.28
CA ASN A 147 -10.88 0.34 16.53
C ASN A 147 -9.36 0.60 16.68
N PRO A 148 -8.92 1.85 16.91
CA PRO A 148 -7.50 2.18 17.15
C PRO A 148 -6.88 1.42 18.34
N GLY A 149 -7.69 0.97 19.29
CA GLY A 149 -7.26 0.12 20.39
C GLY A 149 -7.01 -1.35 20.00
N ALA A 150 -7.48 -1.77 18.82
CA ALA A 150 -7.26 -3.13 18.29
C ALA A 150 -6.19 -3.17 17.20
N PHE A 151 -5.98 -2.07 16.49
CA PHE A 151 -5.07 -1.97 15.35
C PHE A 151 -4.33 -0.64 15.35
N HIS A 152 -3.05 -0.66 15.01
CA HIS A 152 -2.25 0.54 14.75
C HIS A 152 -2.61 1.13 13.37
N LEU A 153 -3.66 1.94 13.29
CA LEU A 153 -4.18 2.46 12.01
C LEU A 153 -3.19 3.34 11.24
N GLN A 154 -2.18 3.89 11.91
CA GLN A 154 -1.09 4.63 11.29
C GLN A 154 -0.09 3.73 10.55
N ALA A 155 -0.06 2.42 10.85
CA ALA A 155 0.76 1.45 10.13
C ALA A 155 0.03 0.97 8.87
N LYS A 156 0.73 0.98 7.73
CA LYS A 156 0.21 0.44 6.48
C LYS A 156 0.41 -1.08 6.43
N ALA A 157 -0.25 -1.79 7.37
CA ALA A 157 -0.16 -3.23 7.54
C ALA A 157 -1.18 -3.97 6.67
N ALA A 158 -0.76 -5.06 6.02
CA ALA A 158 -1.60 -5.80 5.05
C ALA A 158 -2.87 -6.37 5.68
N GLY A 159 -2.80 -6.88 6.90
CA GLY A 159 -3.97 -7.45 7.61
C GLY A 159 -5.12 -6.46 7.78
N HIS A 160 -4.85 -5.17 7.88
CA HIS A 160 -5.88 -4.13 7.98
C HIS A 160 -6.73 -4.00 6.70
N TYR A 161 -6.19 -4.39 5.54
CA TYR A 161 -6.84 -4.23 4.24
C TYR A 161 -7.96 -5.21 3.96
N VAL A 162 -8.14 -6.24 4.79
CA VAL A 162 -9.34 -7.08 4.75
C VAL A 162 -10.59 -6.23 4.98
N ASN A 163 -10.56 -5.29 5.94
CA ASN A 163 -11.63 -4.32 6.17
C ASN A 163 -11.91 -3.46 4.91
N SER A 164 -10.85 -2.96 4.26
CA SER A 164 -10.95 -2.18 3.02
C SER A 164 -11.57 -2.99 1.86
N ILE A 165 -11.18 -4.26 1.74
CA ILE A 165 -11.72 -5.18 0.72
C ILE A 165 -13.21 -5.42 0.93
N LEU A 166 -13.64 -5.71 2.17
CA LEU A 166 -15.05 -5.94 2.51
C LEU A 166 -15.92 -4.71 2.20
N ALA A 167 -15.47 -3.53 2.60
CA ALA A 167 -16.19 -2.28 2.32
C ALA A 167 -16.30 -2.00 0.82
N SER A 168 -15.21 -2.18 0.06
CA SER A 168 -15.20 -2.00 -1.39
C SER A 168 -16.12 -2.99 -2.10
N GLN A 169 -16.10 -4.27 -1.68
CA GLN A 169 -16.99 -5.30 -2.24
C GLN A 169 -18.46 -5.00 -1.95
N GLU A 170 -18.79 -4.55 -0.73
CA GLU A 170 -20.15 -4.14 -0.38
C GLU A 170 -20.66 -3.00 -1.27
N ALA A 171 -19.85 -1.96 -1.46
CA ALA A 171 -20.23 -0.83 -2.32
C ALA A 171 -20.44 -1.28 -3.77
N LYS A 172 -19.54 -2.07 -4.33
CA LYS A 172 -19.62 -2.58 -5.70
C LYS A 172 -20.82 -3.51 -5.91
N ALA A 173 -21.12 -4.39 -4.95
CA ALA A 173 -22.29 -5.26 -5.01
C ALA A 173 -23.62 -4.48 -5.07
N LYS A 174 -23.62 -3.24 -4.56
CA LYS A 174 -24.76 -2.31 -4.58
C LYS A 174 -24.69 -1.30 -5.74
N GLY A 175 -23.78 -1.50 -6.70
CA GLY A 175 -23.66 -0.68 -7.89
C GLY A 175 -22.95 0.67 -7.71
N PHE A 176 -22.22 0.85 -6.63
CA PHE A 176 -21.39 2.05 -6.38
C PHE A 176 -19.94 1.81 -6.82
N ASP A 177 -19.22 2.89 -7.06
CA ASP A 177 -17.84 2.85 -7.56
C ASP A 177 -16.82 2.73 -6.42
N GLU A 178 -17.11 3.33 -5.24
CA GLU A 178 -16.23 3.30 -4.06
C GLU A 178 -17.04 3.33 -2.76
N ALA A 179 -16.42 2.88 -1.67
CA ALA A 179 -16.96 2.96 -0.33
C ALA A 179 -16.46 4.19 0.44
N LEU A 180 -17.25 4.65 1.38
CA LEU A 180 -16.86 5.58 2.44
C LEU A 180 -16.99 4.86 3.78
N LEU A 181 -15.92 4.78 4.54
CA LEU A 181 -15.92 4.21 5.88
C LEU A 181 -16.08 5.31 6.93
N LEU A 182 -16.83 4.98 7.96
CA LEU A 182 -16.93 5.79 9.16
C LEU A 182 -15.94 5.27 10.23
N ASP A 183 -15.60 6.11 11.19
CA ASP A 183 -14.90 5.68 12.40
C ASP A 183 -15.87 5.01 13.41
N MET A 184 -15.35 4.58 14.56
CA MET A 184 -16.14 3.91 15.60
C MET A 184 -17.19 4.85 16.28
N GLN A 185 -17.07 6.16 16.11
CA GLN A 185 -18.02 7.16 16.61
C GLN A 185 -19.06 7.56 15.56
N GLY A 186 -18.98 7.01 14.34
CA GLY A 186 -19.87 7.33 13.24
C GLY A 186 -19.49 8.57 12.44
N ASN A 187 -18.29 9.14 12.66
CA ASN A 187 -17.80 10.25 11.85
C ASN A 187 -17.17 9.73 10.56
N VAL A 188 -17.14 10.58 9.54
CA VAL A 188 -16.44 10.28 8.27
C VAL A 188 -14.96 10.03 8.54
N ALA A 189 -14.43 8.91 8.04
CA ALA A 189 -13.03 8.53 8.17
C ALA A 189 -12.31 8.61 6.84
N GLU A 190 -12.36 7.59 6.02
CA GLU A 190 -11.64 7.52 4.74
C GLU A 190 -12.30 6.51 3.79
N ALA A 191 -11.88 6.48 2.54
CA ALA A 191 -12.21 5.41 1.61
C ALA A 191 -11.28 4.20 1.81
N PRO A 192 -11.58 3.00 1.25
CA PRO A 192 -10.76 1.80 1.35
C PRO A 192 -9.27 1.97 1.04
N GLY A 193 -8.94 2.85 0.10
CA GLY A 193 -7.57 3.09 -0.33
C GLY A 193 -7.20 4.57 -0.51
N ALA A 194 -8.02 5.52 -0.03
CA ALA A 194 -7.81 6.95 -0.21
C ALA A 194 -8.35 7.78 0.96
N ASN A 195 -7.68 8.88 1.27
CA ASN A 195 -8.23 9.87 2.20
C ASN A 195 -9.33 10.69 1.52
N ILE A 196 -10.21 11.29 2.33
CA ILE A 196 -11.30 12.15 1.87
C ILE A 196 -11.06 13.61 2.24
N PHE A 197 -11.42 14.49 1.31
CA PHE A 197 -11.51 15.93 1.52
C PHE A 197 -12.89 16.41 1.08
N ILE A 198 -13.46 17.32 1.84
CA ILE A 198 -14.74 17.97 1.55
C ILE A 198 -14.48 19.47 1.40
N GLU A 199 -14.82 20.02 0.25
CA GLU A 199 -14.85 21.47 0.06
C GLU A 199 -16.23 22.01 0.44
N LYS A 200 -16.24 23.05 1.29
CA LYS A 200 -17.45 23.78 1.67
C LYS A 200 -17.12 25.25 1.88
N ASN A 201 -17.76 26.10 1.10
CA ASN A 201 -17.58 27.56 1.18
C ASN A 201 -16.11 28.00 1.03
N GLY A 202 -15.38 27.41 0.09
CA GLY A 202 -13.96 27.69 -0.17
C GLY A 202 -12.99 27.16 0.89
N LYS A 203 -13.46 26.32 1.82
CA LYS A 203 -12.63 25.69 2.83
C LYS A 203 -12.59 24.17 2.63
N LEU A 204 -11.39 23.59 2.75
CA LEU A 204 -11.19 22.15 2.74
C LEU A 204 -11.24 21.57 4.14
N PHE A 205 -11.99 20.49 4.29
CA PHE A 205 -12.12 19.71 5.52
C PHE A 205 -11.66 18.28 5.23
N THR A 206 -10.94 17.69 6.18
CA THR A 206 -10.49 16.29 6.13
C THR A 206 -10.49 15.72 7.54
N PRO A 207 -10.80 14.43 7.74
CA PRO A 207 -10.79 13.81 9.05
C PRO A 207 -9.44 13.94 9.75
N PRO A 208 -9.37 14.09 11.08
CA PRO A 208 -8.13 14.17 11.83
C PRO A 208 -7.36 12.84 11.78
N ALA A 209 -6.05 12.90 12.02
CA ALA A 209 -5.24 11.70 12.23
C ALA A 209 -5.71 10.93 13.48
N GLY A 210 -5.41 9.62 13.53
CA GLY A 210 -5.77 8.73 14.65
C GLY A 210 -6.81 7.67 14.28
N HIS A 211 -7.77 8.01 13.41
CA HIS A 211 -8.81 7.08 12.92
C HIS A 211 -8.66 6.70 11.44
N ILE A 212 -7.63 7.21 10.80
CA ILE A 212 -7.33 7.01 9.38
C ILE A 212 -5.84 6.69 9.19
N LEU A 213 -5.49 6.14 8.03
CA LEU A 213 -4.09 6.10 7.61
C LEU A 213 -3.64 7.53 7.21
N PRO A 214 -2.51 8.03 7.77
CA PRO A 214 -1.97 9.32 7.35
C PRO A 214 -1.39 9.20 5.93
N GLY A 215 -2.17 9.64 4.94
CA GLY A 215 -1.79 9.58 3.52
C GLY A 215 -0.65 10.55 3.20
N ILE A 216 0.31 10.13 2.36
CA ILE A 216 1.45 10.96 1.94
C ILE A 216 1.00 12.06 0.97
N THR A 217 -0.05 11.83 0.21
CA THR A 217 -0.68 12.85 -0.64
C THR A 217 -1.67 13.75 0.10
N ARG A 218 -2.00 13.43 1.32
CA ARG A 218 -2.86 14.22 2.20
C ARG A 218 -2.06 15.38 2.79
#